data_5faca1477e4b55911c9cd6c0efd5fd31
#
_entry.id   5faca1477e4b55911c9cd6c0efd5fd31
#
_cell.length_a   1.000
_cell.length_b   1.000
_cell.length_c   1.000
_cell.angle_alpha   90.00
_cell.angle_beta   90.00
_cell.angle_gamma   90.00
#
_symmetry.space_group_name_H-M   'P 1'
#
loop_
_entity.id
_entity.type
_entity.pdbx_description
1 polymer ?
#
loop_
_entity_poly.entity_id
_entity_poly.type
_entity_poly.pdbx_seq_one_letter_code
_entity_poly.pdbx_strand_id
1 'polypeptide(L)'
;MEFEPDVPRWRQVAAVIRDRIEDGTYPPRSRVPSVQAIVAEFGIATATAAKVNVGLKKEGLVYTEIGMGSFVSPDAPALIKKARADDVDAG
;
A
#
# COMPACT_ATOMS: atom_id res chain seq x y z
N MET A 1 12.51 -3.72 -9.21
CA MET A 1 12.30 -2.30 -8.82
C MET A 1 13.59 -1.73 -8.27
N GLU A 2 13.97 -0.56 -8.72
CA GLU A 2 15.12 0.14 -8.17
C GLU A 2 14.70 0.99 -6.99
N PHE A 3 15.47 0.94 -5.91
CA PHE A 3 15.14 1.66 -4.68
C PHE A 3 16.07 2.85 -4.48
N GLU A 4 15.50 3.97 -4.04
CA GLU A 4 16.27 5.12 -3.57
C GLU A 4 16.99 4.72 -2.27
N PRO A 5 18.30 4.99 -2.16
CA PRO A 5 19.05 4.51 -0.99
C PRO A 5 18.75 5.23 0.31
N ASP A 6 18.18 6.42 0.26
CA ASP A 6 17.91 7.26 1.42
C ASP A 6 16.45 7.17 1.91
N VAL A 7 15.63 6.32 1.30
CA VAL A 7 14.23 6.13 1.69
C VAL A 7 14.02 4.65 2.05
N PRO A 8 13.35 4.36 3.17
CA PRO A 8 13.07 2.97 3.51
C PRO A 8 12.34 2.23 2.39
N ARG A 9 12.78 1.01 2.09
CA ARG A 9 12.22 0.22 0.99
C ARG A 9 10.72 -0.01 1.14
N TRP A 10 10.25 -0.26 2.38
CA TRP A 10 8.84 -0.51 2.60
C TRP A 10 7.97 0.70 2.20
N ARG A 11 8.48 1.92 2.40
CA ARG A 11 7.75 3.14 2.00
C ARG A 11 7.63 3.26 0.50
N GLN A 12 8.67 2.90 -0.22
CA GLN A 12 8.68 2.95 -1.68
C GLN A 12 7.71 1.93 -2.27
N VAL A 13 7.69 0.71 -1.70
CA VAL A 13 6.76 -0.33 -2.12
C VAL A 13 5.32 0.07 -1.77
N ALA A 14 5.08 0.63 -0.58
CA ALA A 14 3.77 1.11 -0.18
C ALA A 14 3.26 2.20 -1.14
N ALA A 15 4.15 3.08 -1.62
CA ALA A 15 3.78 4.10 -2.59
C ALA A 15 3.30 3.50 -3.92
N VAL A 16 3.97 2.46 -4.39
CA VAL A 16 3.55 1.74 -5.62
C VAL A 16 2.17 1.14 -5.43
N ILE A 17 1.93 0.50 -4.29
CA ILE A 17 0.63 -0.12 -4.00
C ILE A 17 -0.47 0.94 -3.89
N ARG A 18 -0.19 2.08 -3.25
CA ARG A 18 -1.13 3.21 -3.21
C ARG A 18 -1.50 3.69 -4.61
N ASP A 19 -0.51 3.84 -5.49
CA ASP A 19 -0.76 4.24 -6.87
C ASP A 19 -1.68 3.25 -7.59
N ARG A 20 -1.48 1.97 -7.37
CA ARG A 20 -2.31 0.91 -7.96
C ARG A 20 -3.73 0.89 -7.38
N ILE A 21 -3.89 1.26 -6.12
CA ILE A 21 -5.21 1.43 -5.52
C ILE A 21 -5.90 2.65 -6.13
N GLU A 22 -5.17 3.76 -6.28
CA GLU A 22 -5.74 4.99 -6.83
C GLU A 22 -6.14 4.83 -8.29
N ASP A 23 -5.32 4.14 -9.09
CA ASP A 23 -5.59 3.99 -10.53
C ASP A 23 -6.57 2.86 -10.86
N GLY A 24 -7.02 2.11 -9.86
CA GLY A 24 -7.99 1.04 -10.05
C GLY A 24 -7.39 -0.33 -10.35
N THR A 25 -6.07 -0.47 -10.36
CA THR A 25 -5.42 -1.79 -10.51
C THR A 25 -5.85 -2.72 -9.39
N TYR A 26 -5.93 -2.20 -8.16
CA TYR A 26 -6.52 -2.90 -7.02
C TYR A 26 -7.79 -2.15 -6.62
N PRO A 27 -8.96 -2.53 -7.18
CA PRO A 27 -10.18 -1.78 -6.89
C PRO A 27 -10.66 -2.00 -5.46
N PRO A 28 -11.55 -1.10 -4.96
CA PRO A 28 -12.10 -1.26 -3.61
C PRO A 28 -12.67 -2.66 -3.38
N ARG A 29 -12.44 -3.20 -2.20
CA ARG A 29 -12.86 -4.54 -1.74
C ARG A 29 -12.13 -5.70 -2.41
N SER A 30 -11.21 -5.43 -3.35
CA SER A 30 -10.36 -6.49 -3.89
C SER A 30 -9.23 -6.82 -2.93
N ARG A 31 -8.63 -7.99 -3.08
CA ARG A 31 -7.49 -8.39 -2.27
C ARG A 31 -6.27 -7.55 -2.61
N VAL A 32 -5.53 -7.15 -1.56
CA VAL A 32 -4.20 -6.60 -1.74
C VAL A 32 -3.20 -7.76 -1.85
N PRO A 33 -2.00 -7.53 -2.43
CA PRO A 33 -0.97 -8.56 -2.49
C PRO A 33 -0.61 -9.07 -1.09
N SER A 34 -0.43 -10.38 -0.98
CA SER A 34 0.06 -11.01 0.25
C SER A 34 1.52 -10.63 0.49
N VAL A 35 2.03 -10.89 1.70
CA VAL A 35 3.45 -10.69 2.01
C VAL A 35 4.33 -11.44 1.01
N GLN A 36 3.99 -12.70 0.71
CA GLN A 36 4.77 -13.50 -0.24
C GLN A 36 4.74 -12.91 -1.65
N ALA A 37 3.58 -12.40 -2.08
CA ALA A 37 3.46 -11.77 -3.39
C ALA A 37 4.29 -10.50 -3.47
N ILE A 38 4.32 -9.70 -2.41
CA ILE A 38 5.14 -8.49 -2.33
C ILE A 38 6.64 -8.85 -2.40
N VAL A 39 7.06 -9.86 -1.63
CA VAL A 39 8.44 -10.34 -1.66
C VAL A 39 8.82 -10.78 -3.09
N ALA A 40 7.96 -11.54 -3.74
CA ALA A 40 8.23 -12.04 -5.09
C ALA A 40 8.29 -10.92 -6.12
N GLU A 41 7.38 -9.95 -6.03
CA GLU A 41 7.31 -8.87 -7.02
C GLU A 41 8.43 -7.84 -6.86
N PHE A 42 8.70 -7.43 -5.62
CA PHE A 42 9.62 -6.32 -5.35
C PHE A 42 11.02 -6.72 -4.90
N GLY A 43 11.23 -8.00 -4.63
CA GLY A 43 12.55 -8.50 -4.24
C GLY A 43 13.01 -7.98 -2.89
N ILE A 44 12.11 -7.86 -1.92
CA ILE A 44 12.42 -7.36 -0.57
C ILE A 44 12.26 -8.47 0.48
N ALA A 45 12.84 -8.26 1.65
CA ALA A 45 12.74 -9.22 2.75
C ALA A 45 11.30 -9.32 3.26
N THR A 46 10.96 -10.49 3.82
CA THR A 46 9.62 -10.76 4.37
C THR A 46 9.22 -9.73 5.43
N ALA A 47 10.13 -9.38 6.33
CA ALA A 47 9.85 -8.39 7.38
C ALA A 47 9.54 -7.01 6.78
N THR A 48 10.25 -6.63 5.71
CA THR A 48 10.00 -5.37 5.00
C THR A 48 8.64 -5.39 4.32
N ALA A 49 8.29 -6.51 3.68
CA ALA A 49 6.98 -6.66 3.05
C ALA A 49 5.84 -6.59 4.08
N ALA A 50 6.04 -7.18 5.26
CA ALA A 50 5.05 -7.09 6.34
C ALA A 50 4.82 -5.63 6.76
N LYS A 51 5.86 -4.82 6.81
CA LYS A 51 5.73 -3.38 7.14
C LYS A 51 4.89 -2.64 6.12
N VAL A 52 4.94 -3.02 4.85
CA VAL A 52 4.10 -2.41 3.81
C VAL A 52 2.62 -2.55 4.18
N ASN A 53 2.20 -3.77 4.50
CA ASN A 53 0.81 -4.02 4.86
C ASN A 53 0.40 -3.34 6.15
N VAL A 54 1.27 -3.31 7.15
CA VAL A 54 1.03 -2.60 8.41
C VAL A 54 0.84 -1.10 8.15
N GLY A 55 1.70 -0.51 7.31
CA GLY A 55 1.60 0.91 6.96
C GLY A 55 0.31 1.26 6.24
N LEU A 56 -0.06 0.46 5.25
CA LEU A 56 -1.31 0.68 4.51
C LEU A 56 -2.55 0.55 5.41
N LYS A 57 -2.49 -0.37 6.37
CA LYS A 57 -3.56 -0.56 7.35
C LYS A 57 -3.70 0.66 8.27
N LYS A 58 -2.58 1.22 8.73
CA LYS A 58 -2.57 2.42 9.57
C LYS A 58 -3.18 3.62 8.85
N GLU A 59 -2.99 3.70 7.54
CA GLU A 59 -3.57 4.77 6.74
C GLU A 59 -5.05 4.54 6.42
N GLY A 60 -5.61 3.40 6.82
CA GLY A 60 -7.01 3.07 6.54
C GLY A 60 -7.27 2.62 5.12
N LEU A 61 -6.22 2.34 4.34
CA LEU A 61 -6.35 1.96 2.93
C LEU A 61 -6.63 0.47 2.74
N VAL A 62 -6.33 -0.32 3.76
CA VAL A 62 -6.43 -1.78 3.74
C VAL A 62 -7.07 -2.24 5.04
N TYR A 63 -7.94 -3.23 4.97
CA TYR A 63 -8.51 -3.88 6.14
C TYR A 63 -8.32 -5.40 6.05
N THR A 64 -8.32 -6.06 7.20
CA THR A 64 -8.11 -7.51 7.28
C THR A 64 -9.40 -8.21 7.69
N GLU A 65 -9.76 -9.26 6.96
CA GLU A 65 -10.83 -10.18 7.33
C GLU A 65 -10.21 -11.49 7.81
N ILE A 66 -10.55 -11.89 9.02
CA ILE A 66 -9.99 -13.08 9.65
C ILE A 66 -10.27 -14.31 8.77
N GLY A 67 -9.20 -15.05 8.45
CA GLY A 67 -9.29 -16.25 7.62
C GLY A 67 -9.42 -16.01 6.13
N MET A 68 -9.53 -14.74 5.69
CA MET A 68 -9.72 -14.42 4.27
C MET A 68 -8.60 -13.60 3.66
N GLY A 69 -7.86 -12.83 4.46
CA GLY A 69 -6.76 -11.99 4.00
C GLY A 69 -7.04 -10.51 4.14
N SER A 70 -6.29 -9.70 3.40
CA SER A 70 -6.40 -8.24 3.44
C SER A 70 -6.99 -7.71 2.14
N PHE A 71 -7.81 -6.67 2.27
CA PHE A 71 -8.60 -6.11 1.17
C PHE A 71 -8.47 -4.59 1.12
N VAL A 72 -8.66 -4.02 -0.07
CA VAL A 72 -8.68 -2.57 -0.26
C VAL A 72 -9.95 -1.98 0.38
N SER A 73 -9.79 -0.96 1.22
CA SER A 73 -10.91 -0.28 1.85
C SER A 73 -11.80 0.39 0.80
N PRO A 74 -13.13 0.40 0.99
CA PRO A 74 -14.04 1.00 0.00
C PRO A 74 -13.75 2.47 -0.29
N ASP A 75 -13.26 3.22 0.71
CA ASP A 75 -12.96 4.65 0.59
C ASP A 75 -11.47 4.94 0.33
N ALA A 76 -10.65 3.91 0.07
CA ALA A 76 -9.22 4.07 -0.10
C ALA A 76 -8.83 5.08 -1.20
N PRO A 77 -9.43 5.04 -2.42
CA PRO A 77 -9.08 6.03 -3.44
C PRO A 77 -9.34 7.47 -2.99
N ALA A 78 -10.44 7.70 -2.28
CA ALA A 78 -10.77 9.05 -1.79
C ALA A 78 -9.79 9.50 -0.71
N LEU A 79 -9.37 8.59 0.19
CA LEU A 79 -8.39 8.88 1.22
C LEU A 79 -7.02 9.23 0.62
N ILE A 80 -6.61 8.54 -0.42
CA ILE A 80 -5.35 8.82 -1.11
C ILE A 80 -5.40 10.20 -1.77
N LYS A 81 -6.48 10.52 -2.46
CA LYS A 81 -6.69 11.82 -3.09
C LYS A 81 -6.64 12.94 -2.06
N LYS A 82 -7.31 12.76 -0.94
CA LYS A 82 -7.35 13.76 0.14
C LYS A 82 -5.95 14.00 0.71
N ALA A 83 -5.21 12.94 0.97
CA ALA A 83 -3.85 13.04 1.50
C ALA A 83 -2.93 13.80 0.54
N ARG A 84 -3.03 13.56 -0.76
CA ARG A 84 -2.23 14.25 -1.78
C ARG A 84 -2.61 15.72 -1.89
N ALA A 85 -3.91 16.05 -1.79
CA ALA A 85 -4.37 17.42 -1.80
C ALA A 85 -3.87 18.18 -0.57
N ASP A 86 -3.91 17.55 0.61
CA ASP A 86 -3.40 18.13 1.85
C ASP A 86 -1.90 18.39 1.76
N ASP A 87 -1.13 17.49 1.16
CA ASP A 87 0.32 17.66 0.95
C ASP A 87 0.61 18.84 0.04
N VAL A 88 -0.16 19.01 -1.04
CA VAL A 88 -0.01 20.14 -1.96
C VAL A 88 -0.31 21.44 -1.25
N ASP A 89 -1.37 21.48 -0.44
CA ASP A 89 -1.76 22.67 0.32
C ASP A 89 -0.75 22.99 1.42
N ALA A 90 -0.10 22.00 1.99
CA ALA A 90 0.90 22.20 3.03
C ALA A 90 2.25 22.67 2.48
N GLY A 91 2.47 22.47 1.20
CA GLY A 91 3.67 22.94 0.51
C GLY A 91 3.52 24.37 0.01
#